data_69e1ac30062834ee8a0685409aa12ecf
#
_entry.id   69e1ac30062834ee8a0685409aa12ecf
#
_cell.length_a   1.000
_cell.length_b   1.000
_cell.length_c   1.000
_cell.angle_alpha   90.00
_cell.angle_beta   90.00
_cell.angle_gamma   90.00
#
_symmetry.space_group_name_H-M   'P 1'
#
loop_
_entity.id
_entity.type
_entity.pdbx_description
1 polymer ?
#
loop_
_entity_poly.entity_id
_entity_poly.type
_entity_poly.pdbx_seq_one_letter_code
_entity_poly.pdbx_strand_id
1 'polypeptide(L)'
;MADLTQSLAAILAAAPQRLILSKQANKTQTYRKVTVEKIEKNQKTNSDYYQIAQYTQKQVFHENCTPEGLADYLQQTMGTQFLQLNAWSDGQEHQLLMSKKGTVTYKKKVVPNATQPKTSGSHNRRKHYLLQEGEQIPPLVDMGIFTKEGKVVHAMYDKFRQINRFIELIDDAAGNVSRDCWHIIDFGCGKSYLTFILYYYFTEIKKQPVEIIGLDLKADVIEKCNRAAQNYGYDHLHFELGDINGYQAPFDVDMVVTLHACDTA
;
A
#
# COMPACT_ATOMS: atom_id res chain seq x y z
N MET A 1 -13.05 -42.35 14.92
CA MET A 1 -12.32 -41.10 15.22
C MET A 1 -11.51 -40.75 14.00
N ALA A 2 -11.50 -39.48 13.58
CA ALA A 2 -10.69 -39.07 12.44
C ALA A 2 -9.20 -39.11 12.83
N ASP A 3 -8.36 -39.62 11.95
CA ASP A 3 -6.89 -39.57 12.15
C ASP A 3 -6.36 -38.22 11.71
N LEU A 4 -5.40 -37.66 12.45
CA LEU A 4 -4.82 -36.34 12.16
C LEU A 4 -4.16 -36.35 10.76
N THR A 5 -3.33 -37.34 10.49
CA THR A 5 -2.60 -37.44 9.22
C THR A 5 -3.53 -37.53 8.03
N GLN A 6 -4.57 -38.37 8.11
CA GLN A 6 -5.58 -38.51 7.06
C GLN A 6 -6.38 -37.19 6.86
N SER A 7 -6.72 -36.52 7.96
CA SER A 7 -7.45 -35.23 7.91
C SER A 7 -6.62 -34.13 7.27
N LEU A 8 -5.33 -34.01 7.59
CA LEU A 8 -4.42 -33.07 6.98
C LEU A 8 -4.20 -33.39 5.50
N ALA A 9 -4.03 -34.65 5.14
CA ALA A 9 -3.91 -35.08 3.74
C ALA A 9 -5.15 -34.70 2.93
N ALA A 10 -6.37 -34.89 3.47
CA ALA A 10 -7.61 -34.49 2.81
C ALA A 10 -7.72 -32.97 2.61
N ILE A 11 -7.25 -32.19 3.58
CA ILE A 11 -7.20 -30.70 3.46
C ILE A 11 -6.24 -30.29 2.37
N LEU A 12 -5.02 -30.84 2.37
CA LEU A 12 -3.98 -30.49 1.39
C LEU A 12 -4.34 -30.94 -0.04
N ALA A 13 -4.97 -32.11 -0.19
CA ALA A 13 -5.47 -32.59 -1.48
C ALA A 13 -6.51 -31.66 -2.12
N ALA A 14 -7.23 -30.87 -1.33
CA ALA A 14 -8.15 -29.84 -1.80
C ALA A 14 -7.44 -28.54 -2.25
N ALA A 15 -6.09 -28.51 -2.26
CA ALA A 15 -5.28 -27.36 -2.65
C ALA A 15 -5.77 -26.02 -2.06
N PRO A 16 -5.80 -25.88 -0.72
CA PRO A 16 -6.41 -24.73 -0.07
C PRO A 16 -5.74 -23.43 -0.47
N GLN A 17 -6.53 -22.38 -0.72
CA GLN A 17 -6.06 -21.05 -1.03
C GLN A 17 -5.60 -20.31 0.23
N ARG A 18 -6.24 -20.64 1.37
CA ARG A 18 -5.93 -20.05 2.66
C ARG A 18 -6.14 -21.04 3.79
N LEU A 19 -5.24 -21.00 4.79
CA LEU A 19 -5.39 -21.74 6.03
C LEU A 19 -5.17 -20.81 7.23
N ILE A 20 -5.84 -21.10 8.34
CA ILE A 20 -5.67 -20.38 9.61
C ILE A 20 -5.52 -21.41 10.72
N LEU A 21 -4.37 -21.37 11.41
CA LEU A 21 -4.14 -22.11 12.65
C LEU A 21 -4.41 -21.19 13.83
N SER A 22 -5.20 -21.67 14.76
CA SER A 22 -5.63 -20.90 15.94
C SER A 22 -5.84 -21.83 17.14
N LYS A 23 -6.25 -21.26 18.26
CA LYS A 23 -6.44 -21.98 19.52
C LYS A 23 -5.14 -22.65 19.98
N GLN A 24 -4.30 -21.86 20.62
CA GLN A 24 -3.01 -22.32 21.16
C GLN A 24 -3.20 -23.55 22.06
N ALA A 25 -2.35 -24.55 21.88
CA ALA A 25 -2.33 -25.74 22.73
C ALA A 25 -1.86 -25.40 24.17
N ASN A 26 -0.95 -24.43 24.28
CA ASN A 26 -0.38 -23.94 25.54
C ASN A 26 -0.42 -22.40 25.56
N LYS A 27 -0.69 -21.79 26.74
CA LYS A 27 -0.69 -20.33 26.93
C LYS A 27 0.70 -19.69 26.81
N THR A 28 1.77 -20.48 26.94
CA THR A 28 3.18 -20.06 26.83
C THR A 28 3.70 -20.04 25.40
N GLN A 29 2.89 -20.39 24.42
CA GLN A 29 3.25 -20.42 23.02
C GLN A 29 3.58 -19.02 22.50
N THR A 30 4.70 -18.91 21.76
CA THR A 30 5.16 -17.66 21.15
C THR A 30 4.18 -17.13 20.11
N TYR A 31 3.64 -18.02 19.28
CA TYR A 31 2.72 -17.66 18.20
C TYR A 31 1.26 -17.83 18.64
N ARG A 32 0.47 -16.78 18.47
CA ARG A 32 -0.96 -16.76 18.80
C ARG A 32 -1.85 -17.28 17.69
N LYS A 33 -1.38 -17.11 16.47
CA LYS A 33 -2.10 -17.43 15.25
C LYS A 33 -1.08 -17.63 14.13
N VAL A 34 -1.40 -18.48 13.17
CA VAL A 34 -0.68 -18.62 11.91
C VAL A 34 -1.70 -18.50 10.80
N THR A 35 -1.36 -17.73 9.76
CA THR A 35 -2.10 -17.74 8.50
C THR A 35 -1.20 -18.27 7.40
N VAL A 36 -1.76 -19.06 6.53
CA VAL A 36 -1.06 -19.60 5.35
C VAL A 36 -1.87 -19.19 4.13
N GLU A 37 -1.21 -18.63 3.13
CA GLU A 37 -1.83 -18.23 1.88
C GLU A 37 -1.09 -18.84 0.70
N LYS A 38 -1.84 -19.40 -0.24
CA LYS A 38 -1.30 -19.89 -1.50
C LYS A 38 -0.93 -18.70 -2.37
N ILE A 39 0.30 -18.65 -2.83
CA ILE A 39 0.82 -17.64 -3.73
C ILE A 39 0.93 -18.27 -5.11
N GLU A 40 0.16 -17.75 -6.05
CA GLU A 40 0.23 -18.16 -7.44
C GLU A 40 1.56 -17.73 -8.07
N LYS A 41 2.00 -18.48 -9.08
CA LYS A 41 3.27 -18.35 -9.80
C LYS A 41 3.75 -16.91 -9.96
N ASN A 42 4.92 -16.63 -9.45
CA ASN A 42 5.71 -15.50 -9.90
C ASN A 42 6.43 -15.91 -11.22
N GLN A 43 6.54 -15.00 -12.19
CA GLN A 43 7.22 -15.25 -13.48
C GLN A 43 8.67 -15.75 -13.35
N LYS A 44 9.27 -15.65 -12.15
CA LYS A 44 10.64 -16.10 -11.84
C LYS A 44 10.74 -17.52 -11.26
N THR A 45 9.68 -18.02 -10.62
CA THR A 45 9.66 -19.37 -10.03
C THR A 45 8.45 -20.11 -10.60
N ASN A 46 8.69 -21.09 -11.44
CA ASN A 46 7.65 -21.83 -12.18
C ASN A 46 6.81 -22.77 -11.29
N SER A 47 6.78 -22.56 -9.96
CA SER A 47 6.07 -23.40 -9.00
C SER A 47 5.22 -22.57 -8.04
N ASP A 48 4.04 -23.10 -7.68
CA ASP A 48 3.20 -22.57 -6.60
C ASP A 48 3.93 -22.74 -5.26
N TYR A 49 3.76 -21.78 -4.36
CA TYR A 49 4.28 -21.88 -3.00
C TYR A 49 3.26 -21.31 -2.00
N TYR A 50 3.46 -21.61 -0.73
CA TYR A 50 2.66 -21.07 0.36
C TYR A 50 3.49 -20.11 1.20
N GLN A 51 2.88 -18.99 1.54
CA GLN A 51 3.44 -18.06 2.52
C GLN A 51 2.81 -18.32 3.88
N ILE A 52 3.65 -18.60 4.87
CA ILE A 52 3.28 -18.79 6.27
C ILE A 52 3.55 -17.48 7.01
N ALA A 53 2.53 -16.90 7.64
CA ALA A 53 2.66 -15.72 8.50
C ALA A 53 2.35 -16.11 9.96
N GLN A 54 3.36 -16.02 10.82
CA GLN A 54 3.32 -16.41 12.22
C GLN A 54 3.20 -15.16 13.10
N TYR A 55 2.10 -15.03 13.82
CA TYR A 55 1.75 -13.84 14.61
C TYR A 55 2.12 -14.04 16.09
N THR A 56 2.99 -13.20 16.60
CA THR A 56 3.22 -13.02 18.04
C THR A 56 2.29 -11.92 18.59
N GLN A 57 2.55 -11.44 19.80
CA GLN A 57 1.81 -10.31 20.37
C GLN A 57 2.11 -8.98 19.67
N LYS A 58 3.35 -8.81 19.15
CA LYS A 58 3.85 -7.53 18.66
C LYS A 58 4.42 -7.59 17.23
N GLN A 59 4.71 -8.78 16.71
CA GLN A 59 5.44 -8.98 15.45
C GLN A 59 4.79 -10.08 14.63
N VAL A 60 5.06 -10.06 13.32
CA VAL A 60 4.69 -11.11 12.36
C VAL A 60 5.95 -11.58 11.66
N PHE A 61 6.16 -12.89 11.62
CA PHE A 61 7.24 -13.51 10.88
C PHE A 61 6.70 -14.20 9.64
N HIS A 62 7.39 -14.05 8.51
CA HIS A 62 6.99 -14.63 7.24
C HIS A 62 8.00 -15.67 6.77
N GLU A 63 7.49 -16.80 6.31
CA GLU A 63 8.26 -17.88 5.72
C GLU A 63 7.54 -18.40 4.48
N ASN A 64 8.28 -18.79 3.45
CA ASN A 64 7.72 -19.41 2.25
C ASN A 64 8.09 -20.89 2.22
N CYS A 65 7.13 -21.73 1.83
CA CYS A 65 7.36 -23.16 1.71
C CYS A 65 6.70 -23.74 0.45
N THR A 66 7.19 -24.90 0.02
CA THR A 66 6.54 -25.71 -1.03
C THR A 66 5.28 -26.38 -0.48
N PRO A 67 4.42 -26.95 -1.33
CA PRO A 67 3.27 -27.73 -0.87
C PRO A 67 3.67 -28.91 0.08
N GLU A 68 4.80 -29.56 -0.19
CA GLU A 68 5.35 -30.62 0.65
C GLU A 68 5.82 -30.06 1.99
N GLY A 69 6.54 -28.93 1.99
CA GLY A 69 6.98 -28.25 3.20
C GLY A 69 5.81 -27.77 4.06
N LEU A 70 4.68 -27.42 3.45
CA LEU A 70 3.44 -27.10 4.20
C LEU A 70 2.88 -28.35 4.91
N ALA A 71 2.91 -29.51 4.28
CA ALA A 71 2.46 -30.75 4.91
C ALA A 71 3.25 -31.04 6.19
N ASP A 72 4.58 -30.98 6.09
CA ASP A 72 5.48 -31.19 7.24
C ASP A 72 5.22 -30.15 8.35
N TYR A 73 5.10 -28.86 7.96
CA TYR A 73 4.79 -27.78 8.90
C TYR A 73 3.48 -28.02 9.65
N LEU A 74 2.40 -28.38 8.96
CA LEU A 74 1.10 -28.64 9.58
C LEU A 74 1.17 -29.86 10.50
N GLN A 75 1.89 -30.91 10.13
CA GLN A 75 2.04 -32.12 10.94
C GLN A 75 2.81 -31.84 12.24
N GLN A 76 3.83 -30.98 12.19
CA GLN A 76 4.61 -30.58 13.35
C GLN A 76 3.87 -29.63 14.28
N THR A 77 3.01 -28.76 13.75
CA THR A 77 2.38 -27.67 14.50
C THR A 77 0.99 -28.02 15.05
N MET A 78 0.23 -28.86 14.34
CA MET A 78 -1.09 -29.30 14.81
C MET A 78 -0.98 -30.27 15.97
N GLY A 79 -1.73 -29.99 17.05
CA GLY A 79 -1.71 -30.77 18.30
C GLY A 79 -0.59 -30.36 19.24
N THR A 80 0.53 -29.86 18.77
CA THR A 80 1.67 -29.39 19.58
C THR A 80 1.58 -27.91 19.89
N GLN A 81 1.30 -27.09 18.89
CA GLN A 81 1.20 -25.64 18.99
C GLN A 81 -0.23 -25.13 18.87
N PHE A 82 -1.00 -25.68 17.94
CA PHE A 82 -2.37 -25.26 17.65
C PHE A 82 -3.34 -26.44 17.70
N LEU A 83 -4.57 -26.15 18.16
CA LEU A 83 -5.64 -27.14 18.30
C LEU A 83 -6.77 -26.94 17.28
N GLN A 84 -6.70 -25.91 16.44
CA GLN A 84 -7.70 -25.62 15.42
C GLN A 84 -7.03 -25.19 14.12
N LEU A 85 -7.47 -25.79 13.02
CA LEU A 85 -7.15 -25.43 11.66
C LEU A 85 -8.46 -25.20 10.90
N ASN A 86 -8.57 -24.05 10.24
CA ASN A 86 -9.59 -23.79 9.24
C ASN A 86 -8.87 -23.60 7.89
N ALA A 87 -9.37 -24.23 6.83
CA ALA A 87 -8.83 -24.12 5.48
C ALA A 87 -9.95 -23.90 4.47
N TRP A 88 -9.67 -23.06 3.47
CA TRP A 88 -10.61 -22.73 2.40
C TRP A 88 -10.00 -23.08 1.04
N SER A 89 -10.71 -23.87 0.28
CA SER A 89 -10.48 -24.19 -1.12
C SER A 89 -11.73 -23.82 -1.92
N ASP A 90 -11.69 -23.94 -3.24
CA ASP A 90 -12.80 -23.54 -4.10
C ASP A 90 -14.15 -24.13 -3.65
N GLY A 91 -15.04 -23.24 -3.15
CA GLY A 91 -16.36 -23.61 -2.68
C GLY A 91 -16.43 -24.48 -1.43
N GLN A 92 -15.33 -24.70 -0.72
CA GLN A 92 -15.27 -25.60 0.43
C GLN A 92 -14.53 -24.99 1.62
N GLU A 93 -15.06 -25.22 2.80
CA GLU A 93 -14.40 -24.96 4.08
C GLU A 93 -14.11 -26.26 4.80
N HIS A 94 -12.89 -26.43 5.24
CA HIS A 94 -12.42 -27.52 6.05
C HIS A 94 -12.13 -27.00 7.44
N GLN A 95 -12.63 -27.69 8.46
CA GLN A 95 -12.36 -27.40 9.85
C GLN A 95 -11.82 -28.65 10.56
N LEU A 96 -10.63 -28.53 11.12
CA LEU A 96 -10.03 -29.55 11.94
C LEU A 96 -9.87 -29.02 13.37
N LEU A 97 -10.41 -29.74 14.31
CA LEU A 97 -10.33 -29.42 15.74
C LEU A 97 -9.66 -30.58 16.46
N MET A 98 -8.76 -30.26 17.37
CA MET A 98 -8.10 -31.23 18.22
C MET A 98 -8.38 -30.90 19.71
N SER A 99 -8.75 -31.89 20.47
CA SER A 99 -8.91 -31.71 21.91
C SER A 99 -7.54 -31.81 22.60
N LYS A 100 -7.43 -31.32 23.85
CA LYS A 100 -6.21 -31.50 24.67
C LYS A 100 -5.87 -32.96 24.94
N LYS A 101 -6.85 -33.86 24.79
CA LYS A 101 -6.67 -35.31 24.96
C LYS A 101 -6.30 -36.02 23.65
N GLY A 102 -6.04 -35.27 22.56
CA GLY A 102 -5.64 -35.81 21.25
C GLY A 102 -6.81 -36.25 20.35
N THR A 103 -8.07 -36.07 20.78
CA THR A 103 -9.22 -36.43 19.92
C THR A 103 -9.32 -35.46 18.74
N VAL A 104 -9.33 -35.98 17.52
CA VAL A 104 -9.43 -35.23 16.28
C VAL A 104 -10.87 -35.24 15.76
N THR A 105 -11.36 -34.07 15.42
CA THR A 105 -12.65 -33.86 14.74
C THR A 105 -12.42 -33.12 13.45
N TYR A 106 -12.80 -33.71 12.31
CA TYR A 106 -12.72 -33.11 11.01
C TYR A 106 -14.11 -32.91 10.41
N LYS A 107 -14.36 -31.69 9.88
CA LYS A 107 -15.61 -31.32 9.21
C LYS A 107 -15.28 -30.65 7.90
N LYS A 108 -16.10 -30.92 6.88
CA LYS A 108 -16.05 -30.29 5.56
C LYS A 108 -17.44 -29.73 5.25
N LYS A 109 -17.49 -28.50 4.77
CA LYS A 109 -18.71 -27.80 4.38
C LYS A 109 -18.55 -27.22 2.98
N VAL A 110 -19.62 -27.21 2.21
CA VAL A 110 -19.71 -26.40 1.00
C VAL A 110 -20.08 -24.98 1.42
N VAL A 111 -19.31 -23.99 0.98
CA VAL A 111 -19.54 -22.58 1.28
C VAL A 111 -19.53 -21.78 -0.02
N PRO A 112 -20.46 -20.84 -0.22
CA PRO A 112 -20.40 -19.94 -1.37
C PRO A 112 -19.10 -19.14 -1.37
N ASN A 113 -18.54 -18.87 -2.55
CA ASN A 113 -17.27 -18.13 -2.69
C ASN A 113 -17.32 -16.74 -2.03
N ALA A 114 -18.49 -16.12 -1.93
CA ALA A 114 -18.69 -14.83 -1.27
C ALA A 114 -18.43 -14.85 0.25
N THR A 115 -18.50 -16.02 0.90
CA THR A 115 -18.28 -16.17 2.36
C THR A 115 -16.86 -16.62 2.71
N GLN A 116 -16.03 -16.87 1.71
CA GLN A 116 -14.62 -17.22 1.95
C GLN A 116 -13.85 -15.97 2.42
N PRO A 117 -12.94 -16.11 3.39
CA PRO A 117 -12.04 -15.01 3.74
C PRO A 117 -11.27 -14.61 2.48
N LYS A 118 -11.35 -13.33 2.10
CA LYS A 118 -10.57 -12.82 0.97
C LYS A 118 -9.09 -13.16 1.21
N THR A 119 -8.49 -13.89 0.29
CA THR A 119 -7.05 -14.01 0.24
C THR A 119 -6.48 -12.60 0.10
N SER A 120 -5.44 -12.26 0.85
CA SER A 120 -4.69 -11.05 0.58
C SER A 120 -4.15 -11.23 -0.84
N GLY A 121 -4.76 -10.53 -1.80
CA GLY A 121 -4.48 -10.70 -3.22
C GLY A 121 -2.99 -10.65 -3.49
N SER A 122 -2.57 -11.27 -4.57
CA SER A 122 -1.22 -11.33 -5.13
C SER A 122 -0.26 -10.30 -4.51
N HIS A 123 0.90 -10.74 -3.98
CA HIS A 123 1.99 -9.85 -3.52
C HIS A 123 2.45 -8.84 -4.59
N ASN A 124 1.99 -9.02 -5.82
CA ASN A 124 2.15 -8.12 -6.96
C ASN A 124 0.93 -7.19 -7.12
N ARG A 125 0.35 -6.74 -6.02
CA ARG A 125 -0.61 -5.65 -6.07
C ARG A 125 0.13 -4.44 -6.63
N ARG A 126 0.00 -4.20 -7.94
CA ARG A 126 0.44 -2.94 -8.54
C ARG A 126 -0.29 -1.85 -7.78
N LYS A 127 0.45 -1.05 -7.01
CA LYS A 127 -0.11 0.16 -6.44
C LYS A 127 -0.63 0.97 -7.62
N HIS A 128 -1.91 1.28 -7.62
CA HIS A 128 -2.44 2.30 -8.52
C HIS A 128 -1.95 3.64 -7.97
N TYR A 129 -0.88 4.12 -8.58
CA TYR A 129 -0.38 5.45 -8.32
C TYR A 129 -1.27 6.47 -9.02
N LEU A 130 -1.46 7.63 -8.41
CA LEU A 130 -2.20 8.74 -9.03
C LEU A 130 -1.41 9.33 -10.21
N LEU A 131 -0.09 9.40 -10.09
CA LEU A 131 0.82 9.72 -11.19
C LEU A 131 1.31 8.40 -11.79
N GLN A 132 1.07 8.18 -13.08
CA GLN A 132 1.36 6.90 -13.73
C GLN A 132 2.53 7.00 -14.72
N GLU A 133 3.19 5.88 -14.95
CA GLU A 133 4.13 5.74 -16.08
C GLU A 133 3.38 5.82 -17.40
N GLY A 134 3.98 6.46 -18.37
CA GLY A 134 3.40 6.70 -19.71
C GLY A 134 2.73 8.05 -19.84
N GLU A 135 2.53 8.79 -18.74
CA GLU A 135 2.05 10.16 -18.75
C GLU A 135 3.22 11.13 -18.98
N GLN A 136 2.95 12.20 -19.71
CA GLN A 136 3.92 13.29 -19.86
C GLN A 136 3.70 14.31 -18.75
N ILE A 137 4.52 14.22 -17.70
CA ILE A 137 4.49 15.12 -16.55
C ILE A 137 5.77 15.96 -16.58
N PRO A 138 5.75 17.17 -17.18
CA PRO A 138 6.96 17.96 -17.40
C PRO A 138 7.81 18.17 -16.16
N PRO A 139 7.26 18.51 -14.97
CA PRO A 139 8.06 18.63 -13.77
C PRO A 139 8.82 17.35 -13.38
N LEU A 140 8.24 16.16 -13.59
CA LEU A 140 8.92 14.89 -13.28
C LEU A 140 10.04 14.57 -14.26
N VAL A 141 9.94 15.03 -15.51
CA VAL A 141 11.00 14.93 -16.52
C VAL A 141 12.17 15.82 -16.14
N ASP A 142 11.92 17.09 -15.82
CA ASP A 142 12.95 18.05 -15.42
C ASP A 142 13.66 17.67 -14.11
N MET A 143 12.96 16.98 -13.22
CA MET A 143 13.54 16.39 -12.01
C MET A 143 14.39 15.14 -12.30
N GLY A 144 14.41 14.64 -13.53
CA GLY A 144 15.07 13.37 -13.88
C GLY A 144 14.41 12.13 -13.27
N ILE A 145 13.17 12.24 -12.81
CA ILE A 145 12.38 11.12 -12.30
C ILE A 145 11.76 10.34 -13.44
N PHE A 146 11.27 11.06 -14.46
CA PHE A 146 10.78 10.46 -15.69
C PHE A 146 11.79 10.66 -16.82
N THR A 147 11.82 9.71 -17.75
CA THR A 147 12.43 9.92 -19.07
C THR A 147 11.49 10.78 -19.93
N LYS A 148 11.97 11.25 -21.06
CA LYS A 148 11.13 12.00 -22.04
C LYS A 148 9.94 11.19 -22.56
N GLU A 149 10.04 9.85 -22.49
CA GLU A 149 8.98 8.91 -22.88
C GLU A 149 8.01 8.58 -21.72
N GLY A 150 8.13 9.26 -20.58
CA GLY A 150 7.26 9.07 -19.42
C GLY A 150 7.54 7.82 -18.59
N LYS A 151 8.73 7.18 -18.74
CA LYS A 151 9.10 6.02 -17.91
C LYS A 151 9.86 6.46 -16.66
N VAL A 152 9.58 5.82 -15.54
CA VAL A 152 10.33 6.07 -14.29
C VAL A 152 11.78 5.62 -14.43
N VAL A 153 12.71 6.52 -14.15
CA VAL A 153 14.14 6.19 -14.05
C VAL A 153 14.36 5.29 -12.86
N HIS A 154 14.95 4.10 -13.06
CA HIS A 154 15.06 3.06 -12.04
C HIS A 154 15.69 3.57 -10.72
N ALA A 155 16.75 4.38 -10.79
CA ALA A 155 17.40 4.97 -9.61
C ALA A 155 16.52 5.97 -8.85
N MET A 156 15.46 6.50 -9.51
CA MET A 156 14.55 7.51 -8.95
C MET A 156 13.22 6.91 -8.48
N TYR A 157 13.08 5.59 -8.49
CA TYR A 157 11.81 4.93 -8.18
C TYR A 157 11.33 5.21 -6.74
N ASP A 158 12.25 5.34 -5.78
CA ASP A 158 11.90 5.70 -4.41
C ASP A 158 11.37 7.14 -4.31
N LYS A 159 11.95 8.07 -5.08
CA LYS A 159 11.48 9.45 -5.16
C LYS A 159 10.10 9.53 -5.81
N PHE A 160 9.88 8.78 -6.88
CA PHE A 160 8.58 8.64 -7.52
C PHE A 160 7.51 8.13 -6.53
N ARG A 161 7.83 7.13 -5.71
CA ARG A 161 6.92 6.62 -4.67
C ARG A 161 6.60 7.65 -3.60
N GLN A 162 7.60 8.43 -3.17
CA GLN A 162 7.40 9.52 -2.20
C GLN A 162 6.46 10.60 -2.74
N ILE A 163 6.64 11.00 -3.99
CA ILE A 163 5.78 12.00 -4.65
C ILE A 163 4.34 11.47 -4.77
N ASN A 164 4.16 10.24 -5.22
CA ASN A 164 2.82 9.63 -5.26
C ASN A 164 2.18 9.58 -3.86
N ARG A 165 2.96 9.26 -2.82
CA ARG A 165 2.43 9.27 -1.45
C ARG A 165 2.02 10.67 -1.00
N PHE A 166 2.75 11.71 -1.37
CA PHE A 166 2.35 13.08 -1.13
C PHE A 166 1.02 13.40 -1.82
N ILE A 167 0.86 13.08 -3.10
CA ILE A 167 -0.39 13.33 -3.84
C ILE A 167 -1.55 12.50 -3.29
N GLU A 168 -1.34 11.26 -2.83
CA GLU A 168 -2.35 10.46 -2.13
C GLU A 168 -2.85 11.20 -0.87
N LEU A 169 -1.96 11.81 -0.10
CA LEU A 169 -2.34 12.57 1.11
C LEU A 169 -3.14 13.85 0.76
N ILE A 170 -2.78 14.52 -0.32
CA ILE A 170 -3.53 15.68 -0.83
C ILE A 170 -4.91 15.25 -1.31
N ASP A 171 -5.00 14.13 -2.04
CA ASP A 171 -6.29 13.59 -2.53
C ASP A 171 -7.21 13.21 -1.36
N ASP A 172 -6.65 12.54 -0.34
CA ASP A 172 -7.38 12.21 0.89
C ASP A 172 -7.88 13.47 1.61
N ALA A 173 -7.04 14.52 1.70
CA ALA A 173 -7.39 15.79 2.36
C ALA A 173 -8.44 16.60 1.57
N ALA A 174 -8.30 16.66 0.25
CA ALA A 174 -9.25 17.32 -0.62
C ALA A 174 -10.59 16.56 -0.70
N GLY A 175 -10.55 15.22 -0.54
CA GLY A 175 -11.72 14.35 -0.57
C GLY A 175 -12.53 14.48 -1.87
N ASN A 176 -13.85 14.29 -1.74
CA ASN A 176 -14.79 14.44 -2.85
C ASN A 176 -15.42 15.86 -2.91
N VAL A 177 -14.76 16.86 -2.32
CA VAL A 177 -15.24 18.23 -2.35
C VAL A 177 -14.95 18.80 -3.73
N SER A 178 -15.98 19.33 -4.39
CA SER A 178 -15.85 20.14 -5.60
C SER A 178 -15.88 21.61 -5.22
N ARG A 179 -14.98 22.39 -5.80
CA ARG A 179 -14.92 23.86 -5.64
C ARG A 179 -14.86 24.51 -7.01
N ASP A 180 -15.33 25.75 -7.08
CA ASP A 180 -15.20 26.54 -8.32
C ASP A 180 -13.73 26.79 -8.65
N CYS A 181 -12.90 27.04 -7.64
CA CYS A 181 -11.45 27.10 -7.71
C CYS A 181 -10.86 26.72 -6.36
N TRP A 182 -9.80 25.90 -6.34
CA TRP A 182 -9.01 25.63 -5.13
C TRP A 182 -7.97 26.73 -4.92
N HIS A 183 -7.89 27.27 -3.73
CA HIS A 183 -6.91 28.27 -3.34
C HIS A 183 -5.90 27.65 -2.36
N ILE A 184 -4.66 27.52 -2.79
CA ILE A 184 -3.64 26.76 -2.05
C ILE A 184 -2.41 27.64 -1.81
N ILE A 185 -1.85 27.57 -0.62
CA ILE A 185 -0.57 28.20 -0.29
C ILE A 185 0.45 27.14 0.12
N ASP A 186 1.65 27.19 -0.46
CA ASP A 186 2.78 26.35 -0.10
C ASP A 186 3.88 27.21 0.55
N PHE A 187 4.00 27.13 1.88
CA PHE A 187 5.02 27.84 2.63
C PHE A 187 6.35 27.09 2.64
N GLY A 188 7.43 27.81 2.34
CA GLY A 188 8.77 27.24 2.26
C GLY A 188 8.90 26.31 1.07
N CYS A 189 8.32 26.69 -0.08
CA CYS A 189 8.24 25.87 -1.28
C CYS A 189 9.61 25.43 -1.84
N GLY A 190 10.70 26.15 -1.51
CA GLY A 190 12.05 25.84 -1.95
C GLY A 190 12.16 25.72 -3.47
N LYS A 191 12.71 24.61 -3.96
CA LYS A 191 12.77 24.31 -5.40
C LYS A 191 11.41 23.94 -6.01
N SER A 192 10.34 23.97 -5.24
CA SER A 192 8.93 23.85 -5.62
C SER A 192 8.54 22.61 -6.40
N TYR A 193 9.34 21.55 -6.35
CA TYR A 193 9.02 20.33 -7.11
C TYR A 193 7.63 19.78 -6.75
N LEU A 194 7.29 19.77 -5.49
CA LEU A 194 5.99 19.26 -5.04
C LEU A 194 4.86 20.22 -5.36
N THR A 195 5.09 21.52 -5.36
CA THR A 195 4.13 22.56 -5.77
C THR A 195 3.75 22.42 -7.23
N PHE A 196 4.72 22.16 -8.14
CA PHE A 196 4.45 21.89 -9.55
C PHE A 196 3.62 20.62 -9.74
N ILE A 197 3.92 19.57 -8.99
CA ILE A 197 3.15 18.31 -9.05
C ILE A 197 1.75 18.49 -8.46
N LEU A 198 1.60 19.31 -7.44
CA LEU A 198 0.32 19.66 -6.85
C LEU A 198 -0.57 20.38 -7.87
N TYR A 199 -0.02 21.36 -8.61
CA TYR A 199 -0.74 22.03 -9.69
C TYR A 199 -1.19 21.03 -10.78
N TYR A 200 -0.26 20.19 -11.27
CA TYR A 200 -0.56 19.14 -12.24
C TYR A 200 -1.68 18.20 -11.73
N TYR A 201 -1.65 17.80 -10.47
CA TYR A 201 -2.66 16.94 -9.88
C TYR A 201 -4.05 17.57 -9.95
N PHE A 202 -4.22 18.82 -9.54
CA PHE A 202 -5.52 19.48 -9.58
C PHE A 202 -6.01 19.70 -11.01
N THR A 203 -5.15 20.17 -11.91
CA THR A 203 -5.54 20.49 -13.29
C THR A 203 -5.73 19.25 -14.16
N GLU A 204 -4.79 18.28 -14.09
CA GLU A 204 -4.78 17.18 -15.04
C GLU A 204 -5.43 15.90 -14.50
N ILE A 205 -5.33 15.62 -13.21
CA ILE A 205 -5.87 14.39 -12.63
C ILE A 205 -7.26 14.64 -12.04
N LYS A 206 -7.38 15.62 -11.12
CA LYS A 206 -8.64 15.94 -10.45
C LYS A 206 -9.58 16.75 -11.36
N LYS A 207 -9.06 17.37 -12.41
CA LYS A 207 -9.81 18.22 -13.36
C LYS A 207 -10.61 19.32 -12.67
N GLN A 208 -9.99 19.96 -11.70
CA GLN A 208 -10.55 21.08 -10.96
C GLN A 208 -9.65 22.32 -11.11
N PRO A 209 -10.23 23.52 -11.25
CA PRO A 209 -9.47 24.76 -11.25
C PRO A 209 -8.72 24.94 -9.94
N VAL A 210 -7.51 25.45 -10.01
CA VAL A 210 -6.66 25.72 -8.84
C VAL A 210 -5.83 26.97 -9.06
N GLU A 211 -5.68 27.76 -8.01
CA GLU A 211 -4.72 28.84 -7.90
C GLU A 211 -3.77 28.53 -6.74
N ILE A 212 -2.48 28.51 -7.02
CA ILE A 212 -1.45 28.14 -6.05
C ILE A 212 -0.44 29.27 -5.93
N ILE A 213 -0.15 29.67 -4.68
CA ILE A 213 0.94 30.59 -4.37
C ILE A 213 1.99 29.83 -3.54
N GLY A 214 3.20 29.71 -4.09
CA GLY A 214 4.37 29.21 -3.40
C GLY A 214 5.19 30.34 -2.78
N LEU A 215 5.56 30.24 -1.52
CA LEU A 215 6.32 31.24 -0.81
C LEU A 215 7.68 30.69 -0.39
N ASP A 216 8.75 31.51 -0.61
CA ASP A 216 10.09 31.22 -0.13
C ASP A 216 10.81 32.55 0.17
N LEU A 217 11.87 32.48 1.01
CA LEU A 217 12.67 33.65 1.40
C LEU A 217 13.77 33.99 0.37
N LYS A 218 14.00 33.12 -0.62
CA LYS A 218 15.11 33.26 -1.57
C LYS A 218 14.64 33.75 -2.92
N ALA A 219 14.96 35.00 -3.24
CA ALA A 219 14.54 35.64 -4.49
C ALA A 219 15.00 34.89 -5.76
N ASP A 220 16.22 34.31 -5.75
CA ASP A 220 16.73 33.54 -6.88
C ASP A 220 15.97 32.23 -7.12
N VAL A 221 15.41 31.65 -6.05
CA VAL A 221 14.54 30.47 -6.12
C VAL A 221 13.19 30.85 -6.71
N ILE A 222 12.58 31.91 -6.23
CA ILE A 222 11.30 32.44 -6.73
C ILE A 222 11.37 32.75 -8.23
N GLU A 223 12.42 33.45 -8.68
CA GLU A 223 12.59 33.75 -10.12
C GLU A 223 12.66 32.47 -10.97
N LYS A 224 13.43 31.46 -10.53
CA LYS A 224 13.54 30.17 -11.24
C LYS A 224 12.22 29.42 -11.27
N CYS A 225 11.48 29.42 -10.16
CA CYS A 225 10.19 28.73 -10.06
C CYS A 225 9.13 29.39 -10.96
N ASN A 226 9.03 30.74 -10.98
CA ASN A 226 8.11 31.44 -11.87
C ASN A 226 8.45 31.18 -13.36
N ARG A 227 9.74 31.16 -13.71
CA ARG A 227 10.16 30.82 -15.07
C ARG A 227 9.78 29.38 -15.45
N ALA A 228 9.93 28.44 -14.52
CA ALA A 228 9.53 27.05 -14.75
C ALA A 228 8.01 26.92 -14.90
N ALA A 229 7.22 27.60 -14.05
CA ALA A 229 5.76 27.64 -14.18
C ALA A 229 5.31 28.13 -15.55
N GLN A 230 5.90 29.22 -16.05
CA GLN A 230 5.64 29.73 -17.39
C GLN A 230 5.99 28.72 -18.48
N ASN A 231 7.15 28.05 -18.37
CA ASN A 231 7.57 27.03 -19.33
C ASN A 231 6.64 25.81 -19.37
N TYR A 232 5.98 25.48 -18.24
CA TYR A 232 5.01 24.39 -18.17
C TYR A 232 3.59 24.83 -18.58
N GLY A 233 3.36 26.14 -18.79
CA GLY A 233 2.01 26.68 -19.04
C GLY A 233 1.10 26.64 -17.81
N TYR A 234 1.67 26.76 -16.60
CA TYR A 234 0.95 26.73 -15.33
C TYR A 234 0.55 28.17 -14.94
N ASP A 235 -0.42 28.72 -15.64
CA ASP A 235 -0.79 30.15 -15.57
C ASP A 235 -1.33 30.59 -14.19
N HIS A 236 -1.86 29.67 -13.40
CA HIS A 236 -2.40 29.92 -12.05
C HIS A 236 -1.48 29.39 -10.94
N LEU A 237 -0.20 29.23 -11.23
CA LEU A 237 0.85 28.89 -10.28
C LEU A 237 1.86 30.03 -10.19
N HIS A 238 1.89 30.72 -9.05
CA HIS A 238 2.74 31.87 -8.82
C HIS A 238 3.68 31.61 -7.62
N PHE A 239 4.84 32.23 -7.69
CA PHE A 239 5.79 32.17 -6.58
C PHE A 239 6.17 33.59 -6.15
N GLU A 240 6.11 33.81 -4.83
CA GLU A 240 6.33 35.12 -4.22
C GLU A 240 7.37 35.06 -3.10
N LEU A 241 8.04 36.17 -2.85
CA LEU A 241 8.96 36.32 -1.74
C LEU A 241 8.15 36.55 -0.45
N GLY A 242 8.27 35.65 0.52
CA GLY A 242 7.53 35.78 1.77
C GLY A 242 7.74 34.59 2.70
N ASP A 243 7.37 34.78 3.95
CA ASP A 243 7.31 33.74 4.97
C ASP A 243 5.90 33.61 5.55
N ILE A 244 5.71 32.63 6.43
CA ILE A 244 4.43 32.39 7.09
C ILE A 244 3.99 33.54 8.00
N ASN A 245 4.95 34.32 8.50
CA ASN A 245 4.66 35.41 9.43
C ASN A 245 4.16 36.66 8.68
N GLY A 246 2.87 36.94 8.81
CA GLY A 246 2.26 38.15 8.31
C GLY A 246 1.92 38.13 6.81
N TYR A 247 2.05 37.00 6.12
CA TYR A 247 1.58 36.89 4.76
C TYR A 247 0.06 37.00 4.72
N GLN A 248 -0.43 37.89 3.87
CA GLN A 248 -1.87 38.07 3.62
C GLN A 248 -2.18 37.52 2.23
N ALA A 249 -2.90 36.41 2.21
CA ALA A 249 -3.33 35.82 0.96
C ALA A 249 -4.33 36.74 0.22
N PRO A 250 -4.26 36.82 -1.13
CA PRO A 250 -5.22 37.61 -1.91
C PRO A 250 -6.61 36.98 -2.00
N PHE A 251 -6.80 35.79 -1.43
CA PHE A 251 -8.02 34.99 -1.46
C PHE A 251 -8.23 34.23 -0.13
N ASP A 252 -9.41 33.70 0.06
CA ASP A 252 -9.69 32.75 1.14
C ASP A 252 -9.00 31.41 0.86
N VAL A 253 -8.13 30.98 1.77
CA VAL A 253 -7.27 29.81 1.58
C VAL A 253 -8.02 28.52 1.92
N ASP A 254 -8.08 27.60 0.98
CA ASP A 254 -8.71 26.27 1.16
C ASP A 254 -7.72 25.23 1.73
N MET A 255 -6.46 25.32 1.35
CA MET A 255 -5.43 24.37 1.78
C MET A 255 -4.08 25.07 1.97
N VAL A 256 -3.41 24.72 3.04
CA VAL A 256 -2.02 25.10 3.29
C VAL A 256 -1.13 23.87 3.21
N VAL A 257 -0.05 23.95 2.45
CA VAL A 257 0.99 22.94 2.35
C VAL A 257 2.27 23.51 2.96
N THR A 258 2.95 22.72 3.78
CA THR A 258 4.22 23.10 4.38
C THR A 258 5.06 21.85 4.61
N LEU A 259 5.97 21.57 3.68
CA LEU A 259 6.79 20.36 3.72
C LEU A 259 8.24 20.61 4.14
N HIS A 260 8.70 21.86 4.08
CA HIS A 260 10.09 22.24 4.34
C HIS A 260 10.25 23.41 5.32
N ALA A 261 9.20 23.77 6.06
CA ALA A 261 9.21 24.84 7.05
C ALA A 261 9.60 24.37 8.47
N CYS A 262 10.48 23.38 8.58
CA CYS A 262 10.82 22.73 9.85
C CYS A 262 11.43 23.64 10.90
N ASP A 263 12.01 24.78 10.52
CA ASP A 263 12.71 25.68 11.44
C ASP A 263 11.99 27.02 11.70
N THR A 264 10.82 27.25 11.07
CA THR A 264 10.12 28.53 11.11
C THR A 264 8.62 28.44 11.39
N ALA A 265 8.10 27.25 11.69
CA ALA A 265 6.71 27.03 12.04
C ALA A 265 6.46 26.93 13.53
#